data_61fee1f32637316420dae120245d86f2
#
_entry.id   61fee1f32637316420dae120245d86f2
#
_cell.length_a   1.000
_cell.length_b   1.000
_cell.length_c   1.000
_cell.angle_alpha   90.00
_cell.angle_beta   90.00
_cell.angle_gamma   90.00
#
_symmetry.space_group_name_H-M   'P 1'
#
loop_
_entity.id
_entity.type
_entity.pdbx_description
1 polymer ?
#
loop_
_entity_poly.entity_id
_entity_poly.type
_entity_poly.pdbx_seq_one_letter_code
_entity_poly.pdbx_strand_id
1 'polypeptide(L)'
;MRDEEAVLWLRRAVAAAPENPPAHAGLASILALTGRDAEARTMLARYLALNNTHTRTIAQWNHMPDDNAAFRQFDARFKSGLRRAGMPER
;
A
#
# COMPACT_ATOMS: atom_id res chain seq x y z
N MET A 1 8.81 12.15 11.18
CA MET A 1 8.15 11.13 10.36
C MET A 1 9.19 10.32 9.64
N ARG A 2 8.97 9.05 9.60
CA ARG A 2 9.97 8.11 9.11
C ARG A 2 9.58 7.48 7.77
N ASP A 3 8.99 8.28 6.90
CA ASP A 3 8.51 7.80 5.61
C ASP A 3 9.65 7.28 4.73
N GLU A 4 10.80 7.95 4.78
CA GLU A 4 11.96 7.49 4.01
C GLU A 4 12.48 6.14 4.50
N GLU A 5 12.48 5.92 5.81
CA GLU A 5 12.84 4.62 6.37
C GLU A 5 11.84 3.55 5.96
N ALA A 6 10.55 3.90 5.96
CA ALA A 6 9.49 2.98 5.54
C ALA A 6 9.67 2.58 4.07
N VAL A 7 10.01 3.54 3.20
CA VAL A 7 10.29 3.24 1.79
C VAL A 7 11.44 2.23 1.69
N LEU A 8 12.51 2.47 2.43
CA LEU A 8 13.69 1.59 2.39
C LEU A 8 13.34 0.17 2.85
N TRP A 9 12.63 0.04 3.97
CA TRP A 9 12.23 -1.25 4.50
C TRP A 9 11.29 -1.99 3.54
N LEU A 10 10.34 -1.28 2.96
CA LEU A 10 9.38 -1.88 2.04
C LEU A 10 10.03 -2.29 0.72
N ARG A 11 11.01 -1.53 0.24
CA ARG A 11 11.79 -1.94 -0.93
C ARG A 11 12.53 -3.26 -0.65
N ARG A 12 13.09 -3.39 0.53
CA ARG A 12 13.76 -4.64 0.94
C ARG A 12 12.76 -5.79 1.06
N ALA A 13 11.59 -5.51 1.61
CA ALA A 13 10.54 -6.53 1.75
C ALA A 13 10.08 -7.03 0.37
N VAL A 14 9.90 -6.14 -0.59
CA VAL A 14 9.52 -6.52 -1.95
C VAL A 14 10.64 -7.34 -2.61
N ALA A 15 11.89 -6.94 -2.40
CA ALA A 15 13.03 -7.67 -2.99
C ALA A 15 13.16 -9.08 -2.38
N ALA A 16 12.90 -9.21 -1.08
CA ALA A 16 13.00 -10.50 -0.38
C ALA A 16 11.83 -11.42 -0.71
N ALA A 17 10.64 -10.87 -0.94
CA ALA A 17 9.42 -11.63 -1.22
C ALA A 17 8.59 -10.95 -2.31
N PRO A 18 9.01 -11.06 -3.59
CA PRO A 18 8.33 -10.36 -4.68
C PRO A 18 6.86 -10.75 -4.88
N GLU A 19 6.44 -11.86 -4.30
CA GLU A 19 5.08 -12.36 -4.40
C GLU A 19 4.21 -11.97 -3.20
N ASN A 20 4.72 -11.15 -2.30
CA ASN A 20 4.00 -10.75 -1.09
C ASN A 20 3.16 -9.49 -1.36
N PRO A 21 1.81 -9.62 -1.48
CA PRO A 21 0.97 -8.47 -1.79
C PRO A 21 1.04 -7.33 -0.78
N PRO A 22 1.02 -7.57 0.56
CA PRO A 22 1.11 -6.48 1.53
C PRO A 22 2.32 -5.57 1.36
N ALA A 23 3.48 -6.14 1.01
CA ALA A 23 4.69 -5.33 0.82
C ALA A 23 4.55 -4.39 -0.38
N HIS A 24 3.97 -4.88 -1.49
CA HIS A 24 3.72 -4.05 -2.67
C HIS A 24 2.72 -2.93 -2.37
N ALA A 25 1.62 -3.25 -1.69
CA ALA A 25 0.61 -2.26 -1.33
C ALA A 25 1.17 -1.20 -0.40
N GLY A 26 1.94 -1.62 0.62
CA GLY A 26 2.58 -0.71 1.55
C GLY A 26 3.53 0.24 0.85
N LEU A 27 4.37 -0.29 -0.06
CA LEU A 27 5.31 0.53 -0.80
C LEU A 27 4.59 1.51 -1.73
N ALA A 28 3.55 1.06 -2.44
CA ALA A 28 2.76 1.95 -3.30
C ALA A 28 2.18 3.11 -2.49
N SER A 29 1.61 2.82 -1.32
CA SER A 29 1.02 3.83 -0.45
C SER A 29 2.05 4.85 0.00
N ILE A 30 3.17 4.40 0.55
CA ILE A 30 4.18 5.33 1.10
C ILE A 30 4.87 6.13 0.00
N LEU A 31 5.08 5.56 -1.16
CA LEU A 31 5.64 6.30 -2.29
C LEU A 31 4.71 7.43 -2.72
N ALA A 32 3.40 7.16 -2.78
CA ALA A 32 2.43 8.19 -3.12
C ALA A 32 2.40 9.29 -2.07
N LEU A 33 2.44 8.93 -0.77
CA LEU A 33 2.43 9.88 0.33
C LEU A 33 3.68 10.76 0.37
N THR A 34 4.79 10.28 -0.17
CA THR A 34 6.04 11.04 -0.23
C THR A 34 6.25 11.74 -1.57
N GLY A 35 5.22 11.77 -2.42
CA GLY A 35 5.26 12.50 -3.69
C GLY A 35 5.89 11.76 -4.86
N ARG A 36 6.19 10.48 -4.71
CA ARG A 36 6.79 9.66 -5.77
C ARG A 36 5.69 8.96 -6.58
N ASP A 37 4.83 9.76 -7.21
CA ASP A 37 3.60 9.28 -7.82
C ASP A 37 3.81 8.26 -8.95
N ALA A 38 4.78 8.48 -9.80
CA ALA A 38 5.05 7.54 -10.91
C ALA A 38 5.47 6.18 -10.40
N GLU A 39 6.36 6.15 -9.42
CA GLU A 39 6.82 4.92 -8.79
C GLU A 39 5.69 4.23 -8.03
N ALA A 40 4.87 5.02 -7.34
CA ALA A 40 3.71 4.51 -6.61
C ALA A 40 2.72 3.80 -7.54
N ARG A 41 2.45 4.38 -8.70
CA ARG A 41 1.57 3.77 -9.70
C ARG A 41 2.14 2.45 -10.22
N THR A 42 3.44 2.41 -10.46
CA THR A 42 4.12 1.19 -10.89
C THR A 42 3.97 0.08 -9.85
N MET A 43 4.20 0.42 -8.57
CA MET A 43 4.08 -0.56 -7.49
C MET A 43 2.64 -1.03 -7.31
N LEU A 44 1.67 -0.12 -7.45
CA LEU A 44 0.27 -0.51 -7.38
C LEU A 44 -0.10 -1.46 -8.53
N ALA A 45 0.37 -1.16 -9.74
CA ALA A 45 0.13 -2.03 -10.89
C ALA A 45 0.69 -3.43 -10.65
N ARG A 46 1.88 -3.53 -10.07
CA ARG A 46 2.47 -4.83 -9.71
C ARG A 46 1.64 -5.55 -8.66
N TYR A 47 1.17 -4.82 -7.65
CA TYR A 47 0.30 -5.38 -6.62
C TYR A 47 -0.96 -5.98 -7.23
N LEU A 48 -1.62 -5.24 -8.11
CA LEU A 48 -2.85 -5.70 -8.75
C LEU A 48 -2.62 -6.87 -9.73
N ALA A 49 -1.42 -7.01 -10.23
CA ALA A 49 -1.06 -8.09 -11.15
C ALA A 49 -0.71 -9.39 -10.43
N LEU A 50 -0.48 -9.38 -9.11
CA LEU A 50 -0.16 -10.58 -8.38
C LEU A 50 -1.34 -11.54 -8.33
N ASN A 51 -1.08 -12.83 -8.54
CA ASN A 51 -2.13 -13.85 -8.58
C ASN A 51 -2.79 -14.07 -7.23
N ASN A 52 -2.10 -13.76 -6.15
CA ASN A 52 -2.58 -13.97 -4.79
C ASN A 52 -3.10 -12.70 -4.12
N THR A 53 -3.39 -11.68 -4.91
CA THR A 53 -3.97 -10.44 -4.40
C THR A 53 -5.48 -10.61 -4.29
N HIS A 54 -6.01 -10.48 -3.07
CA HIS A 54 -7.44 -10.60 -2.77
C HIS A 54 -8.12 -9.25 -2.55
N THR A 55 -7.37 -8.25 -2.11
CA THR A 55 -7.91 -6.93 -1.80
C THR A 55 -7.44 -5.94 -2.87
N ARG A 56 -8.32 -5.63 -3.80
CA ARG A 56 -8.00 -4.85 -5.00
C ARG A 56 -8.61 -3.46 -5.03
N THR A 57 -9.48 -3.15 -4.07
CA THR A 57 -10.18 -1.86 -4.01
C THR A 57 -10.12 -1.30 -2.61
N ILE A 58 -10.31 0.02 -2.50
CA ILE A 58 -10.38 0.68 -1.20
C ILE A 58 -11.57 0.13 -0.39
N ALA A 59 -12.70 -0.13 -1.06
CA ALA A 59 -13.86 -0.70 -0.39
C ALA A 59 -13.56 -2.04 0.28
N GLN A 60 -12.76 -2.88 -0.35
CA GLN A 60 -12.35 -4.15 0.25
C GLN A 60 -11.46 -3.95 1.47
N TRP A 61 -10.56 -2.97 1.43
CA TRP A 61 -9.76 -2.63 2.60
C TRP A 61 -10.62 -2.15 3.75
N ASN A 62 -11.71 -1.43 3.47
CA ASN A 62 -12.62 -0.91 4.49
C ASN A 62 -13.40 -1.99 5.24
N HIS A 63 -13.47 -3.20 4.72
CA HIS A 63 -14.15 -4.33 5.37
C HIS A 63 -13.26 -5.11 6.32
N MET A 64 -11.99 -4.75 6.43
CA MET A 64 -11.10 -5.42 7.37
C MET A 64 -11.43 -5.00 8.80
N PRO A 65 -11.60 -5.97 9.73
CA PRO A 65 -11.91 -5.63 11.12
C PRO A 65 -10.74 -4.91 11.78
N ASP A 66 -11.06 -3.88 12.55
CA ASP A 66 -10.06 -3.07 13.21
C ASP A 66 -10.66 -2.40 14.44
N ASP A 67 -10.25 -2.85 15.63
CA ASP A 67 -10.72 -2.33 16.90
C ASP A 67 -9.69 -1.44 17.60
N ASN A 68 -8.54 -1.21 16.99
CA ASN A 68 -7.46 -0.45 17.61
C ASN A 68 -7.37 0.95 17.00
N ALA A 69 -7.48 1.99 17.84
CA ALA A 69 -7.48 3.37 17.38
C ALA A 69 -6.17 3.76 16.67
N ALA A 70 -5.04 3.29 17.17
CA ALA A 70 -3.73 3.57 16.54
C ALA A 70 -3.67 2.93 15.16
N PHE A 71 -4.17 1.71 15.02
CA PHE A 71 -4.21 1.01 13.76
C PHE A 71 -5.15 1.72 12.77
N ARG A 72 -6.27 2.27 13.26
CA ARG A 72 -7.19 3.03 12.40
C ARG A 72 -6.54 4.28 11.80
N GLN A 73 -5.70 4.98 12.56
CA GLN A 73 -4.96 6.13 12.04
C GLN A 73 -3.98 5.70 10.96
N PHE A 74 -3.25 4.62 11.20
CA PHE A 74 -2.34 4.05 10.21
C PHE A 74 -3.12 3.62 8.96
N ASP A 75 -4.25 2.96 9.15
CA ASP A 75 -5.08 2.45 8.08
C ASP A 75 -5.63 3.58 7.20
N ALA A 76 -6.10 4.67 7.80
CA ALA A 76 -6.59 5.83 7.06
C ALA A 76 -5.50 6.45 6.19
N ARG A 77 -4.29 6.59 6.73
CA ARG A 77 -3.15 7.12 6.00
C ARG A 77 -2.72 6.17 4.88
N PHE A 78 -2.69 4.88 5.16
CA PHE A 78 -2.38 3.85 4.17
C PHE A 78 -3.36 3.89 2.99
N LYS A 79 -4.65 3.96 3.27
CA LYS A 79 -5.69 4.06 2.23
C LYS A 79 -5.56 5.35 1.43
N SER A 80 -5.24 6.45 2.09
CA SER A 80 -5.01 7.73 1.41
C SER A 80 -3.88 7.58 0.39
N GLY A 81 -2.79 6.92 0.76
CA GLY A 81 -1.68 6.65 -0.14
C GLY A 81 -2.08 5.76 -1.31
N LEU A 82 -2.86 4.72 -1.05
CA LEU A 82 -3.35 3.82 -2.10
C LEU A 82 -4.25 4.55 -3.09
N ARG A 83 -5.15 5.42 -2.61
CA ARG A 83 -6.00 6.23 -3.48
C ARG A 83 -5.15 7.13 -4.38
N ARG A 84 -4.15 7.77 -3.79
CA ARG A 84 -3.25 8.64 -4.53
C ARG A 84 -2.44 7.87 -5.57
N ALA A 85 -2.09 6.63 -5.28
CA ALA A 85 -1.40 5.75 -6.23
C ALA A 85 -2.32 5.26 -7.36
N GLY A 86 -3.64 5.40 -7.19
CA GLY A 86 -4.61 5.06 -8.23
C GLY A 86 -5.47 3.83 -7.94
N MET A 87 -5.49 3.34 -6.70
CA MET A 87 -6.33 2.18 -6.36
C MET A 87 -7.81 2.54 -6.50
N PRO A 88 -8.62 1.72 -7.20
CA PRO A 88 -10.06 1.95 -7.35
C PRO A 88 -10.78 1.92 -6.00
N GLU A 89 -11.82 2.77 -5.86
CA GLU A 89 -12.64 2.78 -4.65
C GLU A 89 -13.51 1.52 -4.52
N ARG A 90 -13.94 0.98 -5.64
CA ARG A 90 -14.83 -0.20 -5.70
C ARG A 90 -14.35 -1.23 -6.68
#